data_14aeaea7e5736cee0bd4efd549c4e7c2
#
_entry.id   14aeaea7e5736cee0bd4efd549c4e7c2
#
_cell.length_a   1.000
_cell.length_b   1.000
_cell.length_c   1.000
_cell.angle_alpha   90.00
_cell.angle_beta   90.00
_cell.angle_gamma   90.00
#
_symmetry.space_group_name_H-M   'P 1'
#
loop_
_entity.id
_entity.type
_entity.pdbx_description
1 polymer ?
#
loop_
_entity_poly.entity_id
_entity_poly.type
_entity_poly.pdbx_seq_one_letter_code
_entity_poly.pdbx_strand_id
1 'polypeptide(L)'
;MAIVAENERVFRPQTGLKYLGGFVAYGLGLSALYATTGIGLPCPLRELTGWQCPFCGGTRMGSALLHLDITAAFAYNPVVLIGLVVLGVLGAVWAIETAGGPAFRLPQAISGPLRRIGRDRWLLIGLGAAVIYTVLRNLL
;
A
#
# COMPACT_ATOMS: atom_id res chain seq x y z
N MET A 1 -6.38 -41.58 -4.63
CA MET A 1 -6.42 -40.56 -5.65
C MET A 1 -7.28 -39.39 -5.19
N ALA A 2 -6.87 -38.72 -4.09
CA ALA A 2 -7.65 -37.65 -3.48
C ALA A 2 -6.74 -36.75 -2.59
N ILE A 3 -5.62 -36.23 -3.12
CA ILE A 3 -4.68 -35.38 -2.34
C ILE A 3 -4.31 -34.11 -3.13
N VAL A 4 -5.17 -33.58 -3.96
CA VAL A 4 -4.88 -32.34 -4.74
C VAL A 4 -5.89 -31.21 -4.51
N ALA A 5 -6.78 -31.36 -3.54
CA ALA A 5 -7.84 -30.35 -3.31
C ALA A 5 -7.66 -29.50 -2.05
N GLU A 6 -6.49 -29.42 -1.44
CA GLU A 6 -6.34 -28.80 -0.11
C GLU A 6 -5.31 -27.70 -0.08
N ASN A 7 -5.34 -26.73 -0.94
CA ASN A 7 -4.76 -25.42 -0.65
C ASN A 7 -5.12 -24.30 -1.65
N GLU A 8 -6.27 -24.29 -2.25
CA GLU A 8 -6.81 -23.05 -2.75
C GLU A 8 -7.43 -22.32 -1.55
N ARG A 9 -6.64 -21.53 -0.86
CA ARG A 9 -7.19 -20.52 0.04
C ARG A 9 -8.01 -19.58 -0.82
N VAL A 10 -9.32 -19.87 -0.86
CA VAL A 10 -10.28 -19.02 -1.54
C VAL A 10 -10.16 -17.64 -0.91
N PHE A 11 -9.60 -16.69 -1.65
CA PHE A 11 -9.48 -15.31 -1.21
C PHE A 11 -10.90 -14.81 -0.88
N ARG A 12 -11.14 -14.44 0.38
CA ARG A 12 -12.40 -13.87 0.82
C ARG A 12 -12.29 -12.35 0.78
N PRO A 13 -13.00 -11.65 -0.11
CA PRO A 13 -12.92 -10.21 -0.25
C PRO A 13 -13.28 -9.47 1.05
N GLN A 14 -14.17 -10.04 1.87
CA GLN A 14 -14.50 -9.52 3.20
C GLN A 14 -13.28 -9.45 4.13
N THR A 15 -12.42 -10.45 4.08
CA THR A 15 -11.20 -10.47 4.89
C THR A 15 -10.21 -9.41 4.40
N GLY A 16 -10.07 -9.26 3.08
CA GLY A 16 -9.28 -8.19 2.47
C GLY A 16 -9.76 -6.80 2.88
N LEU A 17 -11.07 -6.57 2.85
CA LEU A 17 -11.70 -5.31 3.28
C LEU A 17 -11.44 -4.99 4.75
N LYS A 18 -11.49 -5.98 5.65
CA LYS A 18 -11.21 -5.77 7.08
C LYS A 18 -9.77 -5.30 7.29
N TYR A 19 -8.80 -5.97 6.65
CA TYR A 19 -7.39 -5.56 6.76
C TYR A 19 -7.13 -4.19 6.11
N LEU A 20 -7.74 -3.93 4.96
CA LEU A 20 -7.64 -2.63 4.29
C LEU A 20 -8.26 -1.52 5.15
N GLY A 21 -9.44 -1.76 5.71
CA GLY A 21 -10.11 -0.81 6.62
C GLY A 21 -9.28 -0.50 7.86
N GLY A 22 -8.68 -1.53 8.49
CA GLY A 22 -7.77 -1.36 9.61
C GLY A 22 -6.52 -0.55 9.23
N PHE A 23 -5.92 -0.83 8.08
CA PHE A 23 -4.77 -0.10 7.56
C PHE A 23 -5.10 1.37 7.28
N VAL A 24 -6.23 1.64 6.63
CA VAL A 24 -6.68 3.00 6.34
C VAL A 24 -7.00 3.76 7.63
N ALA A 25 -7.71 3.13 8.58
CA ALA A 25 -8.02 3.74 9.86
C ALA A 25 -6.76 4.10 10.66
N TYR A 26 -5.76 3.21 10.67
CA TYR A 26 -4.47 3.47 11.29
C TYR A 26 -3.73 4.63 10.63
N GLY A 27 -3.67 4.65 9.29
CA GLY A 27 -3.05 5.73 8.52
C GLY A 27 -3.74 7.08 8.73
N LEU A 28 -5.07 7.10 8.75
CA LEU A 28 -5.85 8.31 9.05
C LEU A 28 -5.59 8.81 10.47
N GLY A 29 -5.55 7.91 11.47
CA GLY A 29 -5.24 8.26 12.85
C GLY A 29 -3.87 8.93 12.98
N LEU A 30 -2.84 8.36 12.36
CA LEU A 30 -1.49 8.94 12.35
C LEU A 30 -1.43 10.28 11.61
N SER A 31 -2.16 10.41 10.50
CA SER A 31 -2.21 11.64 9.71
C SER A 31 -2.94 12.75 10.46
N ALA A 32 -4.04 12.43 11.15
CA ALA A 32 -4.78 13.36 12.00
C ALA A 32 -3.95 13.79 13.22
N LEU A 33 -3.23 12.85 13.84
CA LEU A 33 -2.32 13.18 14.93
C LEU A 33 -1.24 14.17 14.47
N TYR A 34 -0.64 13.94 13.31
CA TYR A 34 0.33 14.86 12.74
C TYR A 34 -0.31 16.23 12.41
N ALA A 35 -1.50 16.25 11.82
CA ALA A 35 -2.20 17.47 11.47
C ALA A 35 -2.50 18.36 12.70
N THR A 36 -2.77 17.76 13.86
CA THR A 36 -3.14 18.47 15.09
C THR A 36 -1.95 18.82 15.98
N THR A 37 -0.93 17.95 16.03
CA THR A 37 0.19 18.08 16.98
C THR A 37 1.52 18.45 16.31
N GLY A 38 1.63 18.28 14.99
CA GLY A 38 2.90 18.38 14.26
C GLY A 38 3.88 17.23 14.56
N ILE A 39 3.50 16.27 15.42
CA ILE A 39 4.35 15.14 15.80
C ILE A 39 4.18 14.04 14.78
N GLY A 40 5.23 13.79 13.97
CA GLY A 40 5.30 12.68 13.02
C GLY A 40 5.99 11.45 13.63
N LEU A 41 5.78 10.30 13.01
CA LEU A 41 6.55 9.11 13.37
C LEU A 41 8.04 9.33 13.08
N PRO A 42 8.92 9.15 14.06
CA PRO A 42 10.36 9.21 13.83
C PRO A 42 10.75 8.09 12.86
N CYS A 43 11.58 8.42 11.90
CA CYS A 43 12.10 7.42 10.96
C CYS A 43 13.49 6.98 11.42
N PRO A 44 13.67 5.75 11.87
CA PRO A 44 14.96 5.28 12.37
C PRO A 44 16.06 5.36 11.31
N LEU A 45 15.73 5.12 10.04
CA LEU A 45 16.69 5.26 8.95
C LEU A 45 17.18 6.70 8.81
N ARG A 46 16.27 7.67 8.91
CA ARG A 46 16.63 9.10 8.81
C ARG A 46 17.43 9.57 10.00
N GLU A 47 17.13 9.07 11.20
CA GLU A 47 17.86 9.44 12.42
C GLU A 47 19.26 8.85 12.45
N LEU A 48 19.44 7.62 11.96
CA LEU A 48 20.72 6.93 11.97
C LEU A 48 21.63 7.30 10.79
N THR A 49 21.07 7.52 9.60
CA THR A 49 21.84 7.71 8.36
C THR A 49 21.64 9.07 7.71
N GLY A 50 20.66 9.86 8.15
CA GLY A 50 20.24 11.08 7.46
C GLY A 50 19.39 10.83 6.20
N TRP A 51 19.26 9.58 5.74
CA TRP A 51 18.54 9.22 4.52
C TRP A 51 17.05 9.08 4.75
N GLN A 52 16.27 9.52 3.78
CA GLN A 52 14.81 9.35 3.80
C GLN A 52 14.45 7.94 3.36
N CYS A 53 13.71 7.20 4.19
CA CYS A 53 13.17 5.90 3.82
C CYS A 53 12.03 6.03 2.79
N PRO A 54 11.60 4.92 2.13
CA PRO A 54 10.51 4.96 1.14
C PRO A 54 9.17 5.48 1.71
N PHE A 55 8.96 5.36 3.01
CA PHE A 55 7.75 5.79 3.70
C PHE A 55 7.89 7.16 4.39
N CYS A 56 9.09 7.78 4.35
CA CYS A 56 9.29 9.11 4.92
C CYS A 56 8.34 10.13 4.29
N GLY A 57 7.71 10.94 5.12
CA GLY A 57 6.71 11.92 4.69
C GLY A 57 5.31 11.33 4.53
N GLY A 58 5.07 10.04 4.81
CA GLY A 58 3.73 9.43 4.73
C GLY A 58 2.70 10.12 5.63
N THR A 59 3.06 10.49 6.85
CA THR A 59 2.17 11.24 7.77
C THR A 59 1.89 12.67 7.27
N ARG A 60 2.90 13.34 6.69
CA ARG A 60 2.73 14.67 6.07
C ARG A 60 1.86 14.59 4.84
N MET A 61 2.07 13.59 4.00
CA MET A 61 1.23 13.31 2.84
C MET A 61 -0.22 13.06 3.27
N GLY A 62 -0.44 12.21 4.28
CA GLY A 62 -1.77 11.95 4.81
C GLY A 62 -2.43 13.20 5.38
N SER A 63 -1.69 14.06 6.10
CA SER A 63 -2.17 15.37 6.56
C SER A 63 -2.56 16.27 5.39
N ALA A 64 -1.75 16.36 4.33
CA ALA A 64 -2.07 17.12 3.14
C ALA A 64 -3.36 16.61 2.47
N LEU A 65 -3.56 15.29 2.40
CA LEU A 65 -4.80 14.69 1.91
C LEU A 65 -6.03 15.07 2.76
N LEU A 66 -5.89 15.13 4.07
CA LEU A 66 -6.98 15.60 4.96
C LEU A 66 -7.37 17.06 4.68
N HIS A 67 -6.44 17.88 4.21
CA HIS A 67 -6.68 19.24 3.75
C HIS A 67 -7.01 19.36 2.26
N LEU A 68 -7.21 18.22 1.56
CA LEU A 68 -7.49 18.13 0.12
C LEU A 68 -6.39 18.73 -0.77
N ASP A 69 -5.18 18.86 -0.26
CA ASP A 69 -4.03 19.34 -1.02
C ASP A 69 -3.28 18.16 -1.66
N ILE A 70 -3.76 17.78 -2.86
CA ILE A 70 -3.19 16.66 -3.62
C ILE A 70 -1.76 16.99 -4.09
N THR A 71 -1.50 18.25 -4.40
CA THR A 71 -0.19 18.69 -4.89
C THR A 71 0.87 18.54 -3.79
N ALA A 72 0.58 19.02 -2.58
CA ALA A 72 1.46 18.82 -1.44
C ALA A 72 1.59 17.32 -1.07
N ALA A 73 0.50 16.57 -1.13
CA ALA A 73 0.53 15.13 -0.86
C ALA A 73 1.49 14.41 -1.82
N PHE A 74 1.42 14.72 -3.11
CA PHE A 74 2.32 14.16 -4.12
C PHE A 74 3.78 14.57 -3.87
N ALA A 75 4.02 15.83 -3.53
CA ALA A 75 5.36 16.34 -3.23
C ALA A 75 5.99 15.65 -2.00
N TYR A 76 5.18 15.32 -0.98
CA TYR A 76 5.67 14.62 0.21
C TYR A 76 6.03 13.17 -0.04
N ASN A 77 5.18 12.40 -0.71
CA ASN A 77 5.48 11.00 -1.03
C ASN A 77 4.60 10.47 -2.18
N PRO A 78 5.07 10.57 -3.44
CA PRO A 78 4.31 10.12 -4.60
C PRO A 78 4.05 8.60 -4.60
N VAL A 79 5.01 7.80 -4.13
CA VAL A 79 4.87 6.33 -4.12
C VAL A 79 3.79 5.86 -3.16
N VAL A 80 3.76 6.42 -1.94
CA VAL A 80 2.70 6.09 -0.97
C VAL A 80 1.35 6.61 -1.46
N LEU A 81 1.29 7.79 -2.09
CA LEU A 81 0.06 8.33 -2.66
C LEU A 81 -0.49 7.41 -3.76
N ILE A 82 0.34 7.00 -4.72
CA ILE A 82 -0.06 6.07 -5.77
C ILE A 82 -0.51 4.74 -5.16
N GLY A 83 0.23 4.22 -4.17
CA GLY A 83 -0.16 3.02 -3.43
C GLY A 83 -1.54 3.13 -2.78
N LEU A 84 -1.87 4.28 -2.17
CA LEU A 84 -3.20 4.52 -1.59
C LEU A 84 -4.30 4.56 -2.66
N VAL A 85 -4.04 5.15 -3.82
CA VAL A 85 -5.00 5.14 -4.94
C VAL A 85 -5.27 3.70 -5.40
N VAL A 86 -4.22 2.90 -5.60
CA VAL A 86 -4.36 1.48 -5.97
C VAL A 86 -5.13 0.70 -4.90
N LEU A 87 -4.81 0.89 -3.63
CA LEU A 87 -5.54 0.25 -2.52
C LEU A 87 -6.99 0.71 -2.46
N GLY A 88 -7.28 1.98 -2.75
CA GLY A 88 -8.64 2.51 -2.83
C GLY A 88 -9.46 1.84 -3.93
N VAL A 89 -8.88 1.68 -5.12
CA VAL A 89 -9.52 0.99 -6.24
C VAL A 89 -9.77 -0.49 -5.89
N LEU A 90 -8.78 -1.18 -5.33
CA LEU A 90 -8.94 -2.58 -4.90
C LEU A 90 -10.03 -2.71 -3.82
N GLY A 91 -10.04 -1.79 -2.85
CA GLY A 91 -11.07 -1.75 -1.81
C GLY A 91 -12.46 -1.55 -2.37
N ALA A 92 -12.62 -0.65 -3.36
CA ALA A 92 -13.90 -0.44 -4.04
C ALA A 92 -14.37 -1.70 -4.79
N VAL A 93 -13.45 -2.36 -5.52
CA VAL A 93 -13.75 -3.63 -6.21
C VAL A 93 -14.19 -4.71 -5.21
N TRP A 94 -13.48 -4.87 -4.09
CA TRP A 94 -13.85 -5.84 -3.07
C TRP A 94 -15.17 -5.48 -2.34
N ALA A 95 -15.45 -4.20 -2.18
CA ALA A 95 -16.72 -3.75 -1.60
C ALA A 95 -17.89 -4.09 -2.53
N ILE A 96 -17.75 -3.85 -3.84
CA ILE A 96 -18.77 -4.21 -4.84
C ILE A 96 -18.99 -5.73 -4.86
N GLU A 97 -17.92 -6.52 -4.83
CA GLU A 97 -18.02 -7.98 -4.81
C GLU A 97 -18.71 -8.50 -3.54
N THR A 98 -18.43 -7.91 -2.37
CA THR A 98 -19.09 -8.27 -1.12
C THR A 98 -20.54 -7.86 -1.06
N ALA A 99 -20.93 -6.81 -1.79
CA ALA A 99 -22.32 -6.37 -1.92
C ALA A 99 -23.16 -7.21 -2.93
N GLY A 100 -22.57 -8.29 -3.47
CA GLY A 100 -23.24 -9.17 -4.45
C GLY A 100 -23.04 -8.74 -5.91
N GLY A 101 -22.14 -7.80 -6.17
CA GLY A 101 -21.75 -7.40 -7.51
C GLY A 101 -20.87 -8.43 -8.23
N PRO A 102 -20.53 -8.18 -9.51
CA PRO A 102 -19.73 -9.10 -10.30
C PRO A 102 -18.32 -9.23 -9.71
N ALA A 103 -17.83 -10.47 -9.60
CA ALA A 103 -16.46 -10.74 -9.20
C ALA A 103 -15.48 -10.25 -10.29
N PHE A 104 -14.74 -9.20 -9.99
CA PHE A 104 -13.77 -8.65 -10.92
C PHE A 104 -12.49 -9.48 -10.87
N ARG A 105 -12.32 -10.37 -11.84
CA ARG A 105 -11.12 -11.21 -11.95
C ARG A 105 -10.23 -10.69 -13.07
N LEU A 106 -8.95 -10.52 -12.75
CA LEU A 106 -7.93 -10.18 -13.75
C LEU A 106 -7.91 -11.23 -14.86
N PRO A 107 -7.84 -10.83 -16.13
CA PRO A 107 -7.71 -11.76 -17.25
C PRO A 107 -6.55 -12.73 -17.02
N GLN A 108 -6.72 -13.98 -17.43
CA GLN A 108 -5.70 -15.02 -17.24
C GLN A 108 -4.35 -14.66 -17.88
N ALA A 109 -4.38 -13.85 -18.95
CA ALA A 109 -3.17 -13.35 -19.60
C ALA A 109 -2.27 -12.53 -18.63
N ILE A 110 -2.86 -11.82 -17.67
CA ILE A 110 -2.14 -11.01 -16.68
C ILE A 110 -1.89 -11.81 -15.40
N SER A 111 -2.90 -12.55 -14.93
CA SER A 111 -2.80 -13.31 -13.69
C SER A 111 -1.89 -14.54 -13.80
N GLY A 112 -1.77 -15.13 -14.98
CA GLY A 112 -0.95 -16.32 -15.22
C GLY A 112 0.55 -16.11 -14.92
N PRO A 113 1.23 -15.13 -15.55
CA PRO A 113 2.63 -14.85 -15.26
C PRO A 113 2.85 -14.34 -13.83
N LEU A 114 1.93 -13.53 -13.28
CA LEU A 114 2.01 -13.05 -11.90
C LEU A 114 1.96 -14.17 -10.87
N ARG A 115 1.14 -15.20 -11.10
CA ARG A 115 1.05 -16.39 -10.22
C ARG A 115 2.29 -17.30 -10.30
N ARG A 116 3.04 -17.26 -11.40
CA ARG A 116 4.29 -18.01 -11.56
C ARG A 116 5.46 -17.43 -10.77
N ILE A 117 5.37 -16.14 -10.41
CA ILE A 117 6.36 -15.48 -9.56
C ILE A 117 6.11 -15.95 -8.12
N GLY A 118 7.00 -16.75 -7.56
CA GLY A 118 6.92 -17.19 -6.17
C GLY A 118 6.92 -15.98 -5.20
N ARG A 119 6.34 -16.20 -4.03
CA ARG A 119 6.25 -15.16 -2.98
C ARG A 119 7.62 -14.53 -2.67
N ASP A 120 8.66 -15.35 -2.64
CA ASP A 120 10.02 -14.88 -2.32
C ASP A 120 10.58 -13.94 -3.40
N ARG A 121 10.27 -14.20 -4.67
CA ARG A 121 10.65 -13.30 -5.77
C ARG A 121 9.90 -11.97 -5.70
N TRP A 122 8.62 -11.98 -5.31
CA TRP A 122 7.85 -10.76 -5.09
C TRP A 122 8.44 -9.92 -3.97
N LEU A 123 8.89 -10.55 -2.88
CA LEU A 123 9.57 -9.85 -1.78
C LEU A 123 10.89 -9.23 -2.25
N LEU A 124 11.67 -9.95 -3.03
CA LEU A 124 12.94 -9.44 -3.58
C LEU A 124 12.72 -8.27 -4.56
N ILE A 125 11.71 -8.36 -5.42
CA ILE A 125 11.34 -7.28 -6.35
C ILE A 125 10.89 -6.05 -5.55
N GLY A 126 10.04 -6.22 -4.56
CA GLY A 126 9.55 -5.13 -3.70
C GLY A 126 10.69 -4.48 -2.91
N LEU A 127 11.58 -5.28 -2.33
CA LEU A 127 12.75 -4.79 -1.61
C LEU A 127 13.71 -4.03 -2.54
N GLY A 128 14.00 -4.59 -3.72
CA GLY A 128 14.83 -3.94 -4.73
C GLY A 128 14.24 -2.60 -5.18
N ALA A 129 12.95 -2.56 -5.47
CA ALA A 129 12.25 -1.32 -5.83
C ALA A 129 12.31 -0.28 -4.70
N ALA A 130 12.13 -0.71 -3.44
CA ALA A 130 12.23 0.17 -2.28
C ALA A 130 13.65 0.75 -2.10
N VAL A 131 14.68 -0.06 -2.31
CA VAL A 131 16.08 0.39 -2.25
C VAL A 131 16.37 1.40 -3.37
N ILE A 132 16.00 1.08 -4.61
CA ILE A 132 16.19 1.97 -5.77
C ILE A 132 15.47 3.31 -5.51
N TYR A 133 14.22 3.27 -5.07
CA TYR A 133 13.46 4.47 -4.75
C TYR A 133 14.11 5.29 -3.64
N THR A 134 14.61 4.63 -2.58
CA THR A 134 15.35 5.29 -1.49
C THR A 134 16.57 6.02 -2.03
N VAL A 135 17.37 5.36 -2.85
CA VAL A 135 18.58 5.95 -3.43
C VAL A 135 18.23 7.14 -4.32
N LEU A 136 17.30 6.97 -5.26
CA LEU A 136 16.86 8.05 -6.14
C LEU A 136 16.33 9.25 -5.37
N ARG A 137 15.53 9.04 -4.34
CA ARG A 137 14.95 10.10 -3.53
C ARG A 137 15.97 10.91 -2.72
N ASN A 138 17.11 10.31 -2.39
CA ASN A 138 18.15 10.96 -1.59
C ASN A 138 19.25 11.58 -2.47
N LEU A 139 19.30 11.24 -3.76
CA LEU A 139 20.28 11.80 -4.71
C LEU A 139 19.69 12.93 -5.57
N LEU A 140 18.37 12.96 -5.75
CA LEU A 140 17.62 13.97 -6.50
C LEU A 140 17.00 15.00 -5.57
#